data_b7ca6a426a729ca3da5fb9ac7f3ba966
#
_entry.id   b7ca6a426a729ca3da5fb9ac7f3ba966
#
_cell.length_a   1.000
_cell.length_b   1.000
_cell.length_c   1.000
_cell.angle_alpha   90.00
_cell.angle_beta   90.00
_cell.angle_gamma   90.00
#
_symmetry.space_group_name_H-M   'P 1'
#
loop_
_entity.id
_entity.type
_entity.pdbx_description
1 polymer ?
#
loop_
_entity_poly.entity_id
_entity_poly.type
_entity_poly.pdbx_seq_one_letter_code
_entity_poly.pdbx_strand_id
1 'polypeptide(L)'
;IMTSYNPLNGYWTASNYDLVTTILRGQWCYTGIVMSDWWAEGNDRDGAGSTKHVAAMVRAQNDVFMVVTDPEHNSGSDDLAVALTEGRLIRGELQRSAANICRFLLQTPAFRRSIGRTTALDAQLEAMAEQDMQQAAQNGHP
;
A
#
# COMPACT_ATOMS: atom_id res chain seq x y z
N ILE A 1 -7.02 -2.16 -1.91
CA ILE A 1 -7.20 -1.30 -3.11
C ILE A 1 -5.84 -0.86 -3.59
N MET A 2 -5.65 -0.80 -4.92
CA MET A 2 -4.45 -0.28 -5.57
C MET A 2 -4.78 1.02 -6.30
N THR A 3 -3.92 2.04 -6.16
CA THR A 3 -4.03 3.29 -6.92
C THR A 3 -3.45 3.11 -8.33
N SER A 4 -3.87 3.94 -9.27
CA SER A 4 -3.50 3.82 -10.69
C SER A 4 -2.39 4.81 -11.09
N TYR A 5 -1.84 4.65 -12.29
CA TYR A 5 -0.77 5.50 -12.82
C TYR A 5 -1.22 6.89 -13.30
N ASN A 6 -2.50 7.14 -13.42
CA ASN A 6 -2.97 8.40 -13.99
C ASN A 6 -3.19 9.47 -12.92
N PRO A 7 -3.02 10.75 -13.27
CA PRO A 7 -3.48 11.83 -12.41
C PRO A 7 -5.00 12.01 -12.49
N LEU A 8 -5.58 12.51 -11.41
CA LEU A 8 -6.96 12.96 -11.32
C LEU A 8 -6.96 14.38 -10.75
N ASN A 9 -7.52 15.33 -11.50
CA ASN A 9 -7.55 16.76 -11.14
C ASN A 9 -6.16 17.34 -10.80
N GLY A 10 -5.13 16.95 -11.56
CA GLY A 10 -3.76 17.44 -11.39
C GLY A 10 -2.92 16.71 -10.34
N TYR A 11 -3.51 15.77 -9.58
CA TYR A 11 -2.78 14.95 -8.60
C TYR A 11 -2.72 13.50 -9.06
N TRP A 12 -1.54 12.91 -8.97
CA TRP A 12 -1.36 11.48 -9.16
C TRP A 12 -2.17 10.71 -8.13
N THR A 13 -2.90 9.66 -8.56
CA THR A 13 -3.85 8.96 -7.69
C THR A 13 -3.22 8.44 -6.41
N ALA A 14 -1.95 7.99 -6.46
CA ALA A 14 -1.23 7.52 -5.29
C ALA A 14 -1.02 8.60 -4.21
N SER A 15 -0.94 9.87 -4.58
CA SER A 15 -0.74 11.02 -3.68
C SER A 15 -1.96 11.94 -3.59
N ASN A 16 -3.09 11.55 -4.19
CA ASN A 16 -4.31 12.36 -4.19
C ASN A 16 -5.05 12.25 -2.86
N TYR A 17 -4.87 13.25 -2.00
CA TYR A 17 -5.50 13.30 -0.68
C TYR A 17 -7.02 13.27 -0.74
N ASP A 18 -7.62 14.01 -1.68
CA ASP A 18 -9.08 14.06 -1.81
C ASP A 18 -9.65 12.70 -2.21
N LEU A 19 -8.99 12.00 -3.14
CA LEU A 19 -9.41 10.68 -3.57
C LEU A 19 -9.26 9.64 -2.46
N VAL A 20 -8.06 9.54 -1.88
CA VAL A 20 -7.76 8.45 -0.96
C VAL A 20 -8.23 8.74 0.46
N THR A 21 -8.00 9.96 0.97
CA THR A 21 -8.38 10.32 2.34
C THR A 21 -9.84 10.75 2.42
N THR A 22 -10.25 11.75 1.63
CA THR A 22 -11.58 12.33 1.79
C THR A 22 -12.67 11.38 1.31
N ILE A 23 -12.53 10.85 0.09
CA ILE A 23 -13.57 10.00 -0.51
C ILE A 23 -13.46 8.57 0.02
N LEU A 24 -12.35 7.89 -0.28
CA LEU A 24 -12.22 6.45 -0.01
C LEU A 24 -12.30 6.14 1.50
N ARG A 25 -11.48 6.81 2.31
CA ARG A 25 -11.44 6.54 3.75
C ARG A 25 -12.50 7.28 4.53
N GLY A 26 -12.78 8.53 4.18
CA GLY A 26 -13.77 9.37 4.87
C GLY A 26 -15.20 9.01 4.49
N GLN A 27 -15.59 9.22 3.23
CA GLN A 27 -16.98 9.05 2.80
C GLN A 27 -17.38 7.57 2.66
N TRP A 28 -16.51 6.73 2.12
CA TRP A 28 -16.77 5.29 1.92
C TRP A 28 -16.34 4.42 3.10
N CYS A 29 -15.74 5.02 4.13
CA CYS A 29 -15.29 4.32 5.34
C CYS A 29 -14.40 3.11 5.08
N TYR A 30 -13.56 3.14 4.03
CA TYR A 30 -12.66 2.05 3.70
C TYR A 30 -11.53 1.94 4.73
N THR A 31 -11.40 0.77 5.36
CA THR A 31 -10.43 0.50 6.45
C THR A 31 -9.28 -0.43 6.04
N GLY A 32 -9.31 -0.94 4.81
CA GLY A 32 -8.28 -1.84 4.29
C GLY A 32 -7.00 -1.12 3.87
N ILE A 33 -6.03 -1.88 3.36
CA ILE A 33 -4.79 -1.36 2.79
C ILE A 33 -5.06 -0.63 1.47
N VAL A 34 -4.35 0.49 1.30
CA VAL A 34 -4.17 1.14 0.01
C VAL A 34 -2.71 1.00 -0.39
N MET A 35 -2.46 0.53 -1.60
CA MET A 35 -1.12 0.37 -2.15
C MET A 35 -0.97 1.13 -3.46
N SER A 36 0.24 1.58 -3.77
CA SER A 36 0.55 2.15 -5.08
C SER A 36 0.66 1.05 -6.14
N ASP A 37 0.53 1.42 -7.39
CA ASP A 37 1.02 0.59 -8.49
C ASP A 37 2.57 0.61 -8.51
N TRP A 38 3.23 -0.28 -9.31
CA TRP A 38 4.69 -0.38 -9.41
C TRP A 38 5.28 0.91 -9.95
N TRP A 39 6.20 1.52 -9.23
CA TRP A 39 6.84 2.79 -9.59
C TRP A 39 5.84 3.91 -9.92
N ALA A 40 4.66 3.90 -9.30
CA ALA A 40 3.70 4.97 -9.45
C ALA A 40 4.30 6.29 -8.99
N GLU A 41 4.00 7.34 -9.74
CA GLU A 41 4.39 8.69 -9.36
C GLU A 41 3.45 9.27 -8.30
N GLY A 42 3.98 10.16 -7.50
CA GLY A 42 3.24 11.05 -6.62
C GLY A 42 3.65 12.49 -6.85
N ASN A 43 2.81 13.43 -6.50
CA ASN A 43 3.15 14.84 -6.50
C ASN A 43 2.53 15.55 -5.30
N ASP A 44 3.18 16.62 -4.85
CA ASP A 44 2.56 17.63 -4.01
C ASP A 44 1.79 18.62 -4.89
N ARG A 45 1.10 19.56 -4.25
CA ARG A 45 0.35 20.62 -4.91
C ARG A 45 1.26 21.33 -5.91
N ASP A 46 0.78 21.42 -7.14
CA ASP A 46 1.47 22.11 -8.24
C ASP A 46 2.86 21.54 -8.63
N GLY A 47 3.22 20.36 -8.11
CA GLY A 47 4.48 19.69 -8.37
C GLY A 47 4.43 18.71 -9.55
N ALA A 48 5.57 18.51 -10.20
CA ALA A 48 5.75 17.43 -11.16
C ALA A 48 5.65 16.06 -10.47
N GLY A 49 5.13 15.06 -11.18
CA GLY A 49 5.13 13.68 -10.69
C GLY A 49 6.54 13.13 -10.50
N SER A 50 6.71 12.32 -9.48
CA SER A 50 7.96 11.58 -9.25
C SER A 50 7.68 10.30 -8.46
N THR A 51 8.39 9.24 -8.80
CA THR A 51 8.40 7.98 -8.04
C THR A 51 9.03 8.12 -6.65
N LYS A 52 9.70 9.25 -6.38
CA LYS A 52 10.38 9.55 -5.11
C LYS A 52 9.51 10.32 -4.12
N HIS A 53 8.38 10.88 -4.54
CA HIS A 53 7.48 11.66 -3.69
C HIS A 53 6.58 10.78 -2.81
N VAL A 54 7.20 9.90 -2.04
CA VAL A 54 6.51 8.94 -1.15
C VAL A 54 5.87 9.65 0.04
N ALA A 55 6.44 10.77 0.51
CA ALA A 55 5.85 11.56 1.59
C ALA A 55 4.43 12.07 1.26
N ALA A 56 4.21 12.51 0.02
CA ALA A 56 2.89 12.92 -0.45
C ALA A 56 1.90 11.74 -0.49
N MET A 57 2.38 10.54 -0.87
CA MET A 57 1.56 9.31 -0.86
C MET A 57 1.19 8.90 0.58
N VAL A 58 2.14 8.93 1.52
CA VAL A 58 1.86 8.66 2.95
C VAL A 58 0.82 9.62 3.49
N ARG A 59 0.95 10.92 3.19
CA ARG A 59 -0.02 11.93 3.62
C ARG A 59 -1.41 11.66 3.07
N ALA A 60 -1.50 11.24 1.80
CA ALA A 60 -2.76 10.85 1.16
C ALA A 60 -3.35 9.54 1.72
N GLN A 61 -2.69 8.86 2.65
CA GLN A 61 -3.08 7.57 3.23
C GLN A 61 -2.97 6.38 2.27
N ASN A 62 -2.04 6.43 1.34
CA ASN A 62 -1.50 5.25 0.70
C ASN A 62 -0.54 4.58 1.70
N ASP A 63 -0.67 3.29 1.94
CA ASP A 63 0.01 2.60 3.05
C ASP A 63 1.24 1.82 2.58
N VAL A 64 1.23 1.30 1.34
CA VAL A 64 2.28 0.42 0.80
C VAL A 64 2.72 0.94 -0.57
N PHE A 65 4.03 1.05 -0.76
CA PHE A 65 4.64 1.64 -1.97
C PHE A 65 5.40 0.56 -2.74
N MET A 66 5.06 0.40 -4.02
CA MET A 66 5.66 -0.58 -4.91
C MET A 66 6.61 0.13 -5.89
N VAL A 67 7.86 -0.20 -6.03
CA VAL A 67 8.67 -1.27 -5.45
C VAL A 67 9.93 -0.65 -4.87
N VAL A 68 10.43 -1.19 -3.76
CA VAL A 68 11.77 -0.86 -3.24
C VAL A 68 12.53 -2.17 -3.06
N THR A 69 13.65 -2.32 -3.74
CA THR A 69 14.46 -3.56 -3.73
C THR A 69 15.32 -3.71 -2.49
N ASP A 70 15.73 -2.60 -1.91
CA ASP A 70 16.50 -2.55 -0.66
C ASP A 70 15.98 -1.40 0.21
N PRO A 71 14.97 -1.66 1.07
CA PRO A 71 14.37 -0.64 1.91
C PRO A 71 15.29 -0.15 3.03
N GLU A 72 16.25 -0.98 3.48
CA GLU A 72 17.17 -0.59 4.56
C GLU A 72 18.12 0.54 4.14
N HIS A 73 18.49 0.57 2.87
CA HIS A 73 19.39 1.59 2.31
C HIS A 73 18.68 2.60 1.41
N ASN A 74 17.34 2.66 1.48
CA ASN A 74 16.52 3.56 0.66
C ASN A 74 16.90 3.53 -0.84
N SER A 75 16.98 2.33 -1.42
CA SER A 75 17.35 2.16 -2.84
C SER A 75 16.38 2.85 -3.81
N GLY A 76 15.16 3.12 -3.38
CA GLY A 76 14.17 3.93 -4.12
C GLY A 76 14.45 5.43 -4.08
N SER A 77 15.36 5.88 -3.22
CA SER A 77 15.67 7.30 -3.00
C SER A 77 14.42 8.14 -2.70
N ASP A 78 13.51 7.60 -1.86
CA ASP A 78 12.30 8.32 -1.44
C ASP A 78 12.63 9.54 -0.56
N ASP A 79 11.65 10.43 -0.44
CA ASP A 79 11.78 11.70 0.28
C ASP A 79 11.31 11.66 1.75
N LEU A 80 11.01 10.49 2.32
CA LEU A 80 10.40 10.37 3.66
C LEU A 80 11.23 11.02 4.77
N ALA A 81 12.53 10.72 4.84
CA ALA A 81 13.42 11.26 5.87
C ALA A 81 13.57 12.78 5.76
N VAL A 82 13.70 13.27 4.52
CA VAL A 82 13.79 14.71 4.24
C VAL A 82 12.49 15.40 4.59
N ALA A 83 11.35 14.84 4.19
CA ALA A 83 10.03 15.39 4.45
C ALA A 83 9.71 15.47 5.96
N LEU A 84 10.14 14.49 6.76
CA LEU A 84 10.05 14.55 8.23
C LEU A 84 10.88 15.69 8.81
N THR A 85 12.12 15.87 8.33
CA THR A 85 13.02 16.91 8.80
C THR A 85 12.49 18.32 8.48
N GLU A 86 11.89 18.45 7.29
CA GLU A 86 11.31 19.72 6.81
C GLU A 86 9.89 19.98 7.33
N GLY A 87 9.28 19.02 8.04
CA GLY A 87 7.92 19.14 8.55
C GLY A 87 6.81 19.01 7.48
N ARG A 88 7.15 18.56 6.26
CA ARG A 88 6.18 18.25 5.20
C ARG A 88 5.41 16.96 5.47
N LEU A 89 5.99 16.08 6.27
CA LEU A 89 5.39 14.86 6.78
C LEU A 89 5.55 14.83 8.30
N ILE A 90 4.54 14.39 9.02
CA ILE A 90 4.62 14.21 10.47
C ILE A 90 4.68 12.72 10.85
N ARG A 91 5.34 12.44 11.98
CA ARG A 91 5.49 11.06 12.48
C ARG A 91 4.16 10.32 12.61
N GLY A 92 3.09 11.01 12.99
CA GLY A 92 1.75 10.43 13.12
C GLY A 92 1.20 9.87 11.81
N GLU A 93 1.57 10.42 10.66
CA GLU A 93 1.15 9.93 9.35
C GLU A 93 1.83 8.59 9.00
N LEU A 94 3.12 8.44 9.32
CA LEU A 94 3.82 7.16 9.19
C LEU A 94 3.26 6.11 10.16
N GLN A 95 2.99 6.49 11.41
CA GLN A 95 2.40 5.60 12.40
C GLN A 95 1.01 5.13 11.97
N ARG A 96 0.22 5.98 11.33
CA ARG A 96 -1.08 5.61 10.76
C ARG A 96 -0.93 4.54 9.67
N SER A 97 -0.03 4.72 8.70
CA SER A 97 0.25 3.72 7.66
C SER A 97 0.71 2.40 8.28
N ALA A 98 1.66 2.44 9.20
CA ALA A 98 2.10 1.24 9.91
C ALA A 98 0.94 0.54 10.65
N ALA A 99 0.05 1.29 11.31
CA ALA A 99 -1.11 0.74 11.98
C ALA A 99 -2.10 0.10 11.01
N ASN A 100 -2.31 0.68 9.81
CA ASN A 100 -3.15 0.10 8.78
C ASN A 100 -2.58 -1.23 8.26
N ILE A 101 -1.27 -1.29 8.03
CA ILE A 101 -0.56 -2.51 7.64
C ILE A 101 -0.70 -3.58 8.75
N CYS A 102 -0.46 -3.24 10.00
CA CYS A 102 -0.62 -4.16 11.12
C CYS A 102 -2.06 -4.70 11.23
N ARG A 103 -3.07 -3.84 11.14
CA ARG A 103 -4.47 -4.26 11.17
C ARG A 103 -4.80 -5.24 10.04
N PHE A 104 -4.29 -5.00 8.85
CA PHE A 104 -4.46 -5.90 7.71
C PHE A 104 -3.79 -7.25 7.98
N LEU A 105 -2.53 -7.25 8.42
CA LEU A 105 -1.79 -8.49 8.71
C LEU A 105 -2.48 -9.35 9.78
N LEU A 106 -3.01 -8.73 10.84
CA LEU A 106 -3.74 -9.42 11.91
C LEU A 106 -4.99 -10.16 11.41
N GLN A 107 -5.54 -9.78 10.25
CA GLN A 107 -6.72 -10.39 9.65
C GLN A 107 -6.37 -11.49 8.64
N THR A 108 -5.10 -11.65 8.29
CA THR A 108 -4.68 -12.64 7.29
C THR A 108 -4.75 -14.07 7.81
N PRO A 109 -5.03 -15.06 6.95
CA PRO A 109 -4.94 -16.47 7.31
C PRO A 109 -3.54 -16.84 7.80
N ALA A 110 -2.48 -16.27 7.19
CA ALA A 110 -1.09 -16.51 7.59
C ALA A 110 -0.83 -16.14 9.05
N PHE A 111 -1.32 -14.96 9.51
CA PHE A 111 -1.20 -14.56 10.89
C PHE A 111 -2.01 -15.48 11.82
N ARG A 112 -3.26 -15.79 11.47
CA ARG A 112 -4.07 -16.71 12.27
C ARG A 112 -3.40 -18.07 12.46
N ARG A 113 -2.75 -18.60 11.41
CA ARG A 113 -1.95 -19.83 11.52
C ARG A 113 -0.80 -19.69 12.52
N SER A 114 -0.05 -18.59 12.43
CA SER A 114 1.12 -18.39 13.30
C SER A 114 0.79 -18.36 14.79
N ILE A 115 -0.47 -18.02 15.13
CA ILE A 115 -0.95 -18.01 16.52
C ILE A 115 -1.88 -19.19 16.86
N GLY A 116 -1.97 -20.20 15.99
CA GLY A 116 -2.78 -21.41 16.20
C GLY A 116 -4.30 -21.16 16.12
N ARG A 117 -4.75 -20.11 15.44
CA ARG A 117 -6.17 -19.73 15.29
C ARG A 117 -6.62 -19.84 13.84
N THR A 118 -6.55 -21.03 13.26
CA THR A 118 -7.10 -21.29 11.91
C THR A 118 -8.60 -21.53 11.98
N THR A 119 -9.33 -21.03 10.98
CA THR A 119 -10.76 -21.33 10.79
C THR A 119 -10.94 -22.37 9.68
N ALA A 120 -12.11 -22.99 9.61
CA ALA A 120 -12.46 -23.88 8.49
C ALA A 120 -12.40 -23.15 7.13
N LEU A 121 -12.76 -21.87 7.10
CA LEU A 121 -12.65 -21.04 5.91
C LEU A 121 -11.20 -20.82 5.49
N ASP A 122 -10.30 -20.59 6.44
CA ASP A 122 -8.85 -20.43 6.14
C ASP A 122 -8.30 -21.71 5.48
N ALA A 123 -8.67 -22.89 5.99
CA ALA A 123 -8.26 -24.16 5.41
C ALA A 123 -8.82 -24.40 4.00
N GLN A 124 -10.06 -23.99 3.76
CA GLN A 124 -10.68 -24.06 2.42
C GLN A 124 -9.98 -23.14 1.42
N LEU A 125 -9.69 -21.90 1.80
CA LEU A 125 -8.99 -20.94 0.94
C LEU A 125 -7.58 -21.42 0.59
N GLU A 126 -6.88 -22.05 1.51
CA GLU A 126 -5.56 -22.63 1.27
C GLU A 126 -5.63 -23.80 0.28
N ALA A 127 -6.58 -24.71 0.50
CA ALA A 127 -6.76 -25.85 -0.42
C ALA A 127 -7.08 -25.38 -1.84
N MET A 128 -7.89 -24.33 -1.99
CA MET A 128 -8.18 -23.72 -3.29
C MET A 128 -6.94 -23.11 -3.92
N ALA A 129 -6.17 -22.32 -3.16
CA ALA A 129 -4.95 -21.70 -3.66
C ALA A 129 -3.88 -22.73 -4.08
N GLU A 130 -3.74 -23.82 -3.34
CA GLU A 130 -2.86 -24.94 -3.72
C GLU A 130 -3.31 -25.62 -5.02
N GLN A 131 -4.62 -25.82 -5.20
CA GLN A 131 -5.17 -26.38 -6.43
C GLN A 131 -4.91 -25.47 -7.62
N ASP A 132 -5.14 -24.15 -7.47
CA ASP A 132 -4.90 -23.18 -8.54
C ASP A 132 -3.42 -23.14 -8.94
N MET A 133 -2.50 -23.17 -7.96
CA MET A 133 -1.06 -23.23 -8.23
C MET A 133 -0.65 -24.51 -8.95
N GLN A 134 -1.19 -25.66 -8.57
CA GLN A 134 -0.92 -26.93 -9.23
C GLN A 134 -1.44 -26.93 -10.67
N GLN A 135 -2.61 -26.36 -10.90
CA GLN A 135 -3.20 -26.26 -12.24
C GLN A 135 -2.40 -25.28 -13.12
N ALA A 136 -1.94 -24.15 -12.58
CA ALA A 136 -1.09 -23.22 -13.29
C ALA A 136 0.25 -23.87 -13.69
N ALA A 137 0.87 -24.63 -12.79
CA ALA A 137 2.11 -25.36 -13.07
C ALA A 137 1.94 -26.42 -14.16
N GLN A 138 0.80 -27.11 -14.20
CA GLN A 138 0.50 -28.10 -15.25
C GLN A 138 0.25 -27.45 -16.61
N ASN A 139 -0.31 -26.24 -16.65
CA ASN A 139 -0.63 -25.51 -17.87
C ASN A 139 0.57 -24.71 -18.43
N GLY A 140 1.75 -24.78 -17.81
CA GLY A 140 2.99 -24.14 -18.30
C GLY A 140 2.98 -22.61 -18.21
N HIS A 141 2.14 -22.02 -17.36
CA HIS A 141 2.21 -20.60 -17.03
C HIS A 141 3.18 -20.40 -15.86
N PRO A 142 4.19 -19.50 -16.03
CA PRO A 142 5.14 -19.16 -14.97
C PRO A 142 4.49 -18.43 -13.79
#